data_779aff63838c32dd0b61ed7d2f64ad81
#
_entry.id   779aff63838c32dd0b61ed7d2f64ad81
#
_cell.length_a   1.000
_cell.length_b   1.000
_cell.length_c   1.000
_cell.angle_alpha   90.00
_cell.angle_beta   90.00
_cell.angle_gamma   90.00
#
_symmetry.space_group_name_H-M   'P 1'
#
loop_
_entity.id
_entity.type
_entity.pdbx_description
1 polymer ?
#
loop_
_entity_poly.entity_id
_entity_poly.type
_entity_poly.pdbx_seq_one_letter_code
_entity_poly.pdbx_strand_id
1 'polypeptide(L)'
;MAKQAKQAAKAQVPRLKQQYRDEIVAKLGKEFGITNVSAVPRLEKVVLNMGLGVATQNVKILDEAVEELAALAGQRPVITRARKSVAAFKVREGQPIGCCVTLRGDRMWEFLDRLISVALPRVRDFRGVPQGSFDGRGNYTLGVKDHLIFPDVDYNKVNSTKGLNVTVVTTAGNDERAFYLLRELGMPFRQPGSRA
;
A
#
# COMPACT_ATOMS: atom_id res chain seq x y z
N MET A 1 26.38 -31.19 -1.96
CA MET A 1 26.23 -29.74 -1.77
C MET A 1 25.04 -29.13 -2.53
N ALA A 2 24.64 -29.55 -3.71
CA ALA A 2 23.50 -28.98 -4.45
C ALA A 2 22.11 -29.26 -3.88
N LYS A 3 21.91 -30.28 -3.04
CA LYS A 3 20.61 -30.57 -2.38
C LYS A 3 20.34 -29.71 -1.16
N GLN A 4 21.34 -29.18 -0.48
CA GLN A 4 21.20 -28.28 0.67
C GLN A 4 20.82 -26.84 0.26
N ALA A 5 21.25 -26.40 -0.93
CA ALA A 5 20.87 -25.09 -1.46
C ALA A 5 19.39 -24.99 -1.89
N LYS A 6 18.74 -26.12 -2.23
CA LYS A 6 17.30 -26.15 -2.57
C LYS A 6 16.36 -26.19 -1.37
N GLN A 7 16.84 -26.49 -0.17
CA GLN A 7 16.02 -26.47 1.06
C GLN A 7 15.94 -25.07 1.71
N ALA A 8 16.82 -24.14 1.36
CA ALA A 8 16.83 -22.78 1.89
C ALA A 8 15.76 -21.84 1.29
N ALA A 9 15.01 -22.27 0.30
CA ALA A 9 13.97 -21.48 -0.36
C ALA A 9 12.56 -22.05 -0.16
N LYS A 10 12.23 -22.56 1.02
CA LYS A 10 10.83 -22.57 1.46
C LYS A 10 10.46 -21.11 1.73
N ALA A 11 9.78 -20.48 0.76
CA ALA A 11 9.25 -19.16 0.92
C ALA A 11 8.49 -19.11 2.26
N GLN A 12 9.04 -18.40 3.24
CA GLN A 12 8.39 -18.23 4.53
C GLN A 12 7.08 -17.52 4.25
N VAL A 13 5.98 -18.12 4.66
CA VAL A 13 4.65 -17.48 4.50
C VAL A 13 4.67 -16.18 5.30
N PRO A 14 4.29 -15.02 4.72
CA PRO A 14 4.30 -13.76 5.43
C PRO A 14 3.48 -13.81 6.72
N ARG A 15 4.00 -13.21 7.79
CA ARG A 15 3.40 -13.22 9.13
C ARG A 15 1.92 -12.81 9.12
N LEU A 16 1.59 -11.67 8.50
CA LEU A 16 0.20 -11.19 8.40
C LEU A 16 -0.71 -12.15 7.61
N LYS A 17 -0.18 -12.87 6.63
CA LYS A 17 -0.94 -13.88 5.88
C LYS A 17 -1.29 -15.08 6.75
N GLN A 18 -0.38 -15.50 7.61
CA GLN A 18 -0.64 -16.57 8.59
C GLN A 18 -1.70 -16.10 9.60
N GLN A 19 -1.50 -14.95 10.21
CA GLN A 19 -2.45 -14.36 11.17
C GLN A 19 -3.85 -14.20 10.54
N TYR A 20 -3.95 -13.77 9.29
CA TYR A 20 -5.22 -13.68 8.59
C TYR A 20 -5.91 -15.05 8.51
N ARG A 21 -5.19 -16.13 8.16
CA ARG A 21 -5.75 -17.46 8.00
C ARG A 21 -6.17 -18.09 9.34
N ASP A 22 -5.32 -17.94 10.35
CA ASP A 22 -5.48 -18.66 11.62
C ASP A 22 -6.50 -17.99 12.55
N GLU A 23 -6.53 -16.66 12.57
CA GLU A 23 -7.33 -15.91 13.53
C GLU A 23 -8.42 -15.06 12.88
N ILE A 24 -8.06 -14.23 11.87
CA ILE A 24 -8.94 -13.16 11.38
C ILE A 24 -10.13 -13.72 10.62
N VAL A 25 -9.94 -14.79 9.83
CA VAL A 25 -11.04 -15.46 9.10
C VAL A 25 -12.12 -15.94 10.07
N ALA A 26 -11.73 -16.56 11.20
CA ALA A 26 -12.67 -17.05 12.20
C ALA A 26 -13.40 -15.91 12.92
N LYS A 27 -12.71 -14.80 13.22
CA LYS A 27 -13.29 -13.60 13.84
C LYS A 27 -14.32 -12.94 12.92
N LEU A 28 -13.96 -12.72 11.64
CA LEU A 28 -14.84 -12.15 10.63
C LEU A 28 -16.09 -13.00 10.39
N GLY A 29 -15.92 -14.33 10.36
CA GLY A 29 -17.05 -15.27 10.21
C GLY A 29 -18.07 -15.15 11.35
N LYS A 30 -17.59 -15.02 12.59
CA LYS A 30 -18.44 -14.85 13.79
C LYS A 30 -19.12 -13.49 13.82
N GLU A 31 -18.39 -12.41 13.56
CA GLU A 31 -18.91 -11.03 13.65
C GLU A 31 -20.00 -10.75 12.61
N PHE A 32 -19.80 -11.19 11.38
CA PHE A 32 -20.72 -10.93 10.29
C PHE A 32 -21.66 -12.10 9.94
N GLY A 33 -21.65 -13.19 10.73
CA GLY A 33 -22.49 -14.36 10.51
C GLY A 33 -22.23 -15.06 9.17
N ILE A 34 -20.98 -15.01 8.67
CA ILE A 34 -20.61 -15.57 7.36
C ILE A 34 -20.28 -17.05 7.55
N THR A 35 -21.13 -17.94 7.04
CA THR A 35 -20.92 -19.40 7.08
C THR A 35 -19.98 -19.90 5.98
N ASN A 36 -19.97 -19.21 4.81
CA ASN A 36 -19.14 -19.61 3.68
C ASN A 36 -17.76 -18.94 3.77
N VAL A 37 -16.70 -19.72 3.95
CA VAL A 37 -15.31 -19.25 4.04
C VAL A 37 -14.89 -18.45 2.80
N SER A 38 -15.42 -18.77 1.62
CA SER A 38 -15.11 -18.04 0.39
C SER A 38 -15.71 -16.64 0.33
N ALA A 39 -16.75 -16.37 1.12
CA ALA A 39 -17.41 -15.07 1.22
C ALA A 39 -16.77 -14.14 2.26
N VAL A 40 -15.81 -14.65 3.05
CA VAL A 40 -15.09 -13.84 4.05
C VAL A 40 -14.25 -12.78 3.33
N PRO A 41 -14.31 -11.50 3.78
CA PRO A 41 -13.50 -10.42 3.25
C PRO A 41 -12.00 -10.75 3.24
N ARG A 42 -11.35 -10.56 2.10
CA ARG A 42 -9.90 -10.79 1.93
C ARG A 42 -9.25 -9.63 1.21
N LEU A 43 -7.95 -9.49 1.39
CA LEU A 43 -7.14 -8.58 0.59
C LEU A 43 -6.98 -9.14 -0.83
N GLU A 44 -7.22 -8.32 -1.84
CA GLU A 44 -7.05 -8.67 -3.25
C GLU A 44 -5.72 -8.17 -3.81
N LYS A 45 -5.44 -6.88 -3.60
CA LYS A 45 -4.23 -6.21 -4.07
C LYS A 45 -3.95 -4.95 -3.26
N VAL A 46 -2.70 -4.50 -3.29
CA VAL A 46 -2.29 -3.17 -2.84
C VAL A 46 -1.71 -2.41 -4.03
N VAL A 47 -2.21 -1.22 -4.27
CA VAL A 47 -1.74 -0.34 -5.34
C VAL A 47 -0.97 0.81 -4.71
N LEU A 48 0.28 0.97 -5.12
CA LEU A 48 1.14 2.09 -4.74
C LEU A 48 1.20 3.05 -5.91
N ASN A 49 1.00 4.32 -5.67
CA ASN A 49 1.04 5.34 -6.69
C ASN A 49 1.81 6.58 -6.21
N MET A 50 2.76 7.03 -7.01
CA MET A 50 3.44 8.31 -6.84
C MET A 50 3.04 9.25 -7.98
N GLY A 51 2.33 10.31 -7.65
CA GLY A 51 1.98 11.39 -8.59
C GLY A 51 3.07 12.45 -8.59
N LEU A 52 3.73 12.65 -9.72
CA LEU A 52 4.88 13.55 -9.86
C LEU A 52 4.56 14.65 -10.86
N GLY A 53 3.80 15.67 -10.44
CA GLY A 53 3.50 16.83 -11.29
C GLY A 53 4.76 17.58 -11.76
N VAL A 54 5.82 17.57 -10.95
CA VAL A 54 7.13 18.19 -11.26
C VAL A 54 7.87 17.45 -12.39
N ALA A 55 7.54 16.18 -12.65
CA ALA A 55 8.14 15.39 -13.74
C ALA A 55 7.85 15.97 -15.14
N THR A 56 6.82 16.82 -15.26
CA THR A 56 6.54 17.55 -16.51
C THR A 56 7.66 18.50 -16.92
N GLN A 57 8.43 19.00 -15.95
CA GLN A 57 9.57 19.91 -16.13
C GLN A 57 10.91 19.16 -16.11
N ASN A 58 11.02 18.11 -15.29
CA ASN A 58 12.25 17.35 -15.10
C ASN A 58 11.99 15.85 -15.06
N VAL A 59 12.30 15.18 -16.16
CA VAL A 59 12.09 13.72 -16.29
C VAL A 59 12.99 12.90 -15.36
N LYS A 60 14.16 13.42 -14.96
CA LYS A 60 15.07 12.70 -14.04
C LYS A 60 14.44 12.40 -12.69
N ILE A 61 13.56 13.29 -12.20
CA ILE A 61 12.83 13.07 -10.94
C ILE A 61 11.93 11.83 -11.04
N LEU A 62 11.40 11.55 -12.22
CA LEU A 62 10.58 10.36 -12.44
C LEU A 62 11.43 9.07 -12.40
N ASP A 63 12.61 9.09 -13.02
CA ASP A 63 13.50 7.92 -13.03
C ASP A 63 13.95 7.58 -11.59
N GLU A 64 14.33 8.59 -10.81
CA GLU A 64 14.62 8.44 -9.37
C GLU A 64 13.41 7.84 -8.61
N ALA A 65 12.20 8.35 -8.84
CA ALA A 65 11.00 7.83 -8.19
C ALA A 65 10.68 6.39 -8.58
N VAL A 66 10.96 5.99 -9.81
CA VAL A 66 10.83 4.59 -10.26
C VAL A 66 11.79 3.67 -9.50
N GLU A 67 13.03 4.09 -9.29
CA GLU A 67 14.01 3.30 -8.52
C GLU A 67 13.62 3.21 -7.04
N GLU A 68 13.21 4.32 -6.43
CA GLU A 68 12.76 4.36 -5.04
C GLU A 68 11.51 3.48 -4.83
N LEU A 69 10.51 3.60 -5.71
CA LEU A 69 9.30 2.79 -5.63
C LEU A 69 9.59 1.31 -5.92
N ALA A 70 10.57 1.00 -6.78
CA ALA A 70 11.00 -0.37 -7.02
C ALA A 70 11.64 -0.99 -5.77
N ALA A 71 12.45 -0.23 -5.04
CA ALA A 71 13.04 -0.66 -3.77
C ALA A 71 11.95 -0.96 -2.72
N LEU A 72 10.96 -0.07 -2.59
CA LEU A 72 9.82 -0.24 -1.67
C LEU A 72 8.96 -1.45 -2.00
N ALA A 73 8.65 -1.63 -3.27
CA ALA A 73 7.68 -2.63 -3.74
C ALA A 73 8.31 -4.02 -3.98
N GLY A 74 9.63 -4.09 -4.12
CA GLY A 74 10.32 -5.30 -4.59
C GLY A 74 9.91 -5.71 -6.02
N GLN A 75 9.32 -4.77 -6.78
CA GLN A 75 8.82 -4.98 -8.14
C GLN A 75 8.97 -3.68 -8.94
N ARG A 76 9.35 -3.80 -10.23
CA ARG A 76 9.50 -2.64 -11.11
C ARG A 76 8.17 -1.93 -11.33
N PRO A 77 8.08 -0.62 -11.05
CA PRO A 77 6.89 0.20 -11.29
C PRO A 77 6.62 0.42 -12.77
N VAL A 78 5.37 0.73 -13.09
CA VAL A 78 4.94 1.17 -14.42
C VAL A 78 4.86 2.69 -14.43
N ILE A 79 5.45 3.32 -15.43
CA ILE A 79 5.36 4.77 -15.64
C ILE A 79 3.96 5.10 -16.16
N THR A 80 3.26 5.98 -15.45
CA THR A 80 1.93 6.47 -15.84
C THR A 80 2.06 7.71 -16.71
N ARG A 81 1.32 7.70 -17.84
CA ARG A 81 1.34 8.79 -18.83
C ARG A 81 0.00 9.51 -18.86
N ALA A 82 0.04 10.78 -19.20
CA ALA A 82 -1.15 11.60 -19.38
C ALA A 82 -2.02 11.08 -20.52
N ARG A 83 -3.32 10.95 -20.29
CA ARG A 83 -4.30 10.50 -21.29
C ARG A 83 -4.82 11.63 -22.18
N LYS A 84 -4.78 12.87 -21.68
CA LYS A 84 -5.26 14.07 -22.38
C LYS A 84 -4.31 15.22 -22.11
N SER A 85 -4.23 16.14 -23.08
CA SER A 85 -3.51 17.40 -22.91
C SER A 85 -4.35 18.38 -22.11
N VAL A 86 -3.76 18.99 -21.05
CA VAL A 86 -4.42 19.98 -20.21
C VAL A 86 -3.50 21.18 -20.05
N ALA A 87 -3.89 22.31 -20.64
CA ALA A 87 -3.08 23.54 -20.69
C ALA A 87 -2.84 24.11 -19.28
N ALA A 88 -3.83 24.08 -18.38
CA ALA A 88 -3.71 24.56 -17.01
C ALA A 88 -2.61 23.87 -16.21
N PHE A 89 -2.36 22.60 -16.47
CA PHE A 89 -1.30 21.81 -15.81
C PHE A 89 -0.02 21.71 -16.65
N LYS A 90 0.04 22.36 -17.82
CA LYS A 90 1.17 22.30 -18.76
C LYS A 90 1.53 20.85 -19.15
N VAL A 91 0.53 19.99 -19.26
CA VAL A 91 0.68 18.56 -19.56
C VAL A 91 0.21 18.30 -20.98
N ARG A 92 1.00 17.55 -21.77
CA ARG A 92 0.64 17.03 -23.08
C ARG A 92 0.31 15.54 -22.99
N GLU A 93 -0.54 15.08 -23.91
CA GLU A 93 -0.85 13.66 -24.04
C GLU A 93 0.41 12.83 -24.25
N GLY A 94 0.47 11.65 -23.59
CA GLY A 94 1.64 10.78 -23.64
C GLY A 94 2.79 11.17 -22.72
N GLN A 95 2.76 12.36 -22.11
CA GLN A 95 3.81 12.83 -21.21
C GLN A 95 3.81 12.01 -19.91
N PRO A 96 4.99 11.56 -19.40
CA PRO A 96 5.08 10.83 -18.13
C PRO A 96 4.83 11.76 -16.96
N ILE A 97 3.92 11.38 -16.05
CA ILE A 97 3.48 12.21 -14.91
C ILE A 97 3.52 11.49 -13.56
N GLY A 98 3.90 10.23 -13.53
CA GLY A 98 3.98 9.46 -12.29
C GLY A 98 4.38 8.03 -12.51
N CYS A 99 4.40 7.26 -11.43
CA CYS A 99 4.64 5.83 -11.47
C CYS A 99 3.71 5.09 -10.51
N CYS A 100 3.35 3.86 -10.86
CA CYS A 100 2.52 3.02 -10.01
C CYS A 100 2.99 1.56 -10.04
N VAL A 101 2.65 0.83 -8.97
CA VAL A 101 2.86 -0.60 -8.88
C VAL A 101 1.67 -1.27 -8.22
N THR A 102 1.31 -2.46 -8.70
CA THR A 102 0.26 -3.28 -8.10
C THR A 102 0.89 -4.52 -7.48
N LEU A 103 0.76 -4.66 -6.17
CA LEU A 103 1.25 -5.79 -5.40
C LEU A 103 0.13 -6.80 -5.17
N ARG A 104 0.44 -8.09 -5.34
CA ARG A 104 -0.47 -9.22 -5.10
C ARG A 104 0.27 -10.35 -4.40
N GLY A 105 -0.49 -11.29 -3.83
CA GLY A 105 0.08 -12.48 -3.17
C GLY A 105 0.99 -12.14 -2.01
N ASP A 106 2.13 -12.81 -1.87
CA ASP A 106 3.00 -12.67 -0.70
C ASP A 106 3.66 -11.30 -0.59
N ARG A 107 4.05 -10.69 -1.71
CA ARG A 107 4.60 -9.32 -1.74
C ARG A 107 3.63 -8.27 -1.18
N MET A 108 2.33 -8.45 -1.44
CA MET A 108 1.28 -7.58 -0.88
C MET A 108 1.25 -7.66 0.65
N TRP A 109 1.32 -8.87 1.21
CA TRP A 109 1.31 -9.10 2.65
C TRP A 109 2.56 -8.56 3.33
N GLU A 110 3.74 -8.78 2.74
CA GLU A 110 5.01 -8.26 3.24
C GLU A 110 5.05 -6.74 3.24
N PHE A 111 4.57 -6.10 2.16
CA PHE A 111 4.48 -4.65 2.10
C PHE A 111 3.54 -4.10 3.18
N LEU A 112 2.38 -4.73 3.36
CA LEU A 112 1.38 -4.29 4.34
C LEU A 112 1.90 -4.45 5.77
N ASP A 113 2.63 -5.52 6.07
CA ASP A 113 3.29 -5.72 7.36
C ASP A 113 4.33 -4.63 7.63
N ARG A 114 5.19 -4.31 6.67
CA ARG A 114 6.15 -3.20 6.80
C ARG A 114 5.47 -1.85 6.96
N LEU A 115 4.39 -1.60 6.22
CA LEU A 115 3.60 -0.37 6.34
C LEU A 115 3.06 -0.20 7.76
N ILE A 116 2.37 -1.22 8.30
CA ILE A 116 1.70 -1.16 9.59
C ILE A 116 2.70 -1.16 10.75
N SER A 117 3.68 -2.08 10.72
CA SER A 117 4.57 -2.33 11.86
C SER A 117 5.75 -1.35 11.92
N VAL A 118 6.22 -0.83 10.78
CA VAL A 118 7.47 -0.04 10.71
C VAL A 118 7.22 1.38 10.21
N ALA A 119 6.53 1.55 9.09
CA ALA A 119 6.42 2.84 8.43
C ALA A 119 5.46 3.79 9.14
N LEU A 120 4.25 3.35 9.48
CA LEU A 120 3.25 4.20 10.15
C LEU A 120 3.73 4.76 11.51
N PRO A 121 4.38 3.97 12.40
CA PRO A 121 4.89 4.51 13.67
C PRO A 121 6.01 5.57 13.50
N ARG A 122 6.69 5.59 12.36
CA ARG A 122 7.74 6.59 12.03
C ARG A 122 7.20 7.90 11.46
N VAL A 123 5.91 7.97 11.16
CA VAL A 123 5.29 9.22 10.68
C VAL A 123 5.34 10.25 11.79
N ARG A 124 5.82 11.46 11.47
CA ARG A 124 5.81 12.59 12.40
C ARG A 124 4.39 12.88 12.87
N ASP A 125 4.22 13.11 14.19
CA ASP A 125 2.92 13.46 14.82
C ASP A 125 1.79 12.48 14.44
N PHE A 126 2.12 11.18 14.34
CA PHE A 126 1.15 10.17 13.97
C PHE A 126 0.05 10.04 15.02
N ARG A 127 -1.19 10.32 14.62
CA ARG A 127 -2.40 10.22 15.45
C ARG A 127 -3.38 9.16 14.99
N GLY A 128 -2.92 8.22 14.17
CA GLY A 128 -3.76 7.22 13.52
C GLY A 128 -4.22 7.63 12.11
N VAL A 129 -4.60 6.62 11.32
CA VAL A 129 -5.09 6.81 9.96
C VAL A 129 -6.58 7.19 9.96
N PRO A 130 -7.04 8.06 9.04
CA PRO A 130 -8.43 8.51 9.00
C PRO A 130 -9.38 7.37 8.63
N GLN A 131 -10.54 7.30 9.30
CA GLN A 131 -11.57 6.31 8.98
C GLN A 131 -12.38 6.66 7.73
N GLY A 132 -12.45 7.93 7.34
CA GLY A 132 -13.24 8.41 6.20
C GLY A 132 -12.61 8.22 4.81
N SER A 133 -11.51 7.44 4.70
CA SER A 133 -10.80 7.23 3.43
C SER A 133 -11.20 5.94 2.71
N PHE A 134 -12.36 5.40 3.03
CA PHE A 134 -13.00 4.32 2.29
C PHE A 134 -13.80 4.86 1.09
N ASP A 135 -13.97 4.04 0.06
CA ASP A 135 -14.62 4.42 -1.20
C ASP A 135 -16.12 4.01 -1.31
N GLY A 136 -16.73 3.51 -0.24
CA GLY A 136 -18.09 2.96 -0.23
C GLY A 136 -18.20 1.52 -0.73
N ARG A 137 -17.10 0.93 -1.23
CA ARG A 137 -17.03 -0.44 -1.74
C ARG A 137 -16.05 -1.32 -0.97
N GLY A 138 -15.56 -0.82 0.16
CA GLY A 138 -14.62 -1.54 1.01
C GLY A 138 -13.16 -1.45 0.57
N ASN A 139 -12.77 -0.50 -0.26
CA ASN A 139 -11.38 -0.21 -0.54
C ASN A 139 -10.92 0.99 0.30
N TYR A 140 -9.68 0.95 0.75
CA TYR A 140 -9.12 1.98 1.62
C TYR A 140 -7.91 2.64 0.96
N THR A 141 -7.86 3.97 0.98
CA THR A 141 -6.73 4.74 0.42
C THR A 141 -6.06 5.60 1.48
N LEU A 142 -4.77 5.42 1.66
CA LEU A 142 -3.92 6.17 2.56
C LEU A 142 -2.94 7.03 1.77
N GLY A 143 -2.94 8.34 2.01
CA GLY A 143 -1.92 9.26 1.52
C GLY A 143 -0.79 9.41 2.53
N VAL A 144 0.42 9.09 2.13
CA VAL A 144 1.65 9.29 2.89
C VAL A 144 2.40 10.48 2.28
N LYS A 145 2.68 11.50 3.09
CA LYS A 145 3.34 12.72 2.60
C LYS A 145 4.81 12.48 2.26
N ASP A 146 5.45 11.58 3.00
CA ASP A 146 6.88 11.32 2.90
C ASP A 146 7.15 9.82 2.77
N HIS A 147 7.73 9.39 1.65
CA HIS A 147 8.10 7.99 1.42
C HIS A 147 9.34 7.56 2.23
N LEU A 148 10.09 8.51 2.81
CA LEU A 148 11.27 8.23 3.66
C LEU A 148 10.95 7.54 4.99
N ILE A 149 9.67 7.43 5.35
CA ILE A 149 9.26 6.65 6.52
C ILE A 149 9.57 5.15 6.38
N PHE A 150 9.77 4.69 5.15
CA PHE A 150 10.15 3.30 4.90
C PHE A 150 11.67 3.12 5.02
N PRO A 151 12.13 2.08 5.75
CA PRO A 151 13.56 1.83 5.93
C PRO A 151 14.27 1.33 4.66
N ASP A 152 13.50 0.86 3.67
CA ASP A 152 14.03 0.31 2.42
C ASP A 152 14.55 1.40 1.47
N VAL A 153 14.22 2.67 1.74
CA VAL A 153 14.66 3.82 0.94
C VAL A 153 15.95 4.38 1.53
N ASP A 154 16.99 4.43 0.71
CA ASP A 154 18.29 5.01 1.10
C ASP A 154 18.17 6.54 1.12
N TYR A 155 18.19 7.12 2.31
CA TYR A 155 18.09 8.57 2.54
C TYR A 155 19.14 9.38 1.75
N ASN A 156 20.34 8.82 1.55
CA ASN A 156 21.42 9.52 0.85
C ASN A 156 21.20 9.66 -0.66
N LYS A 157 20.31 8.83 -1.23
CA LYS A 157 20.00 8.84 -2.66
C LYS A 157 18.78 9.68 -3.03
N VAL A 158 18.04 10.15 -2.03
CA VAL A 158 16.80 10.88 -2.25
C VAL A 158 17.07 12.38 -2.31
N ASN A 159 16.86 12.97 -3.48
CA ASN A 159 17.03 14.41 -3.70
C ASN A 159 15.80 15.23 -3.24
N SER A 160 14.62 14.65 -3.23
CA SER A 160 13.38 15.34 -2.83
C SER A 160 12.36 14.39 -2.24
N THR A 161 11.64 14.86 -1.24
CA THR A 161 10.52 14.14 -0.63
C THR A 161 9.36 13.98 -1.63
N LYS A 162 8.88 12.76 -1.79
CA LYS A 162 7.78 12.43 -2.71
C LYS A 162 6.62 11.84 -1.92
N GLY A 163 5.41 12.25 -2.26
CA GLY A 163 4.19 11.69 -1.69
C GLY A 163 3.88 10.31 -2.29
N LEU A 164 3.37 9.42 -1.46
CA LEU A 164 2.97 8.06 -1.83
C LEU A 164 1.51 7.83 -1.46
N ASN A 165 0.70 7.40 -2.42
CA ASN A 165 -0.65 6.90 -2.17
C ASN A 165 -0.63 5.37 -2.13
N VAL A 166 -1.18 4.82 -1.05
CA VAL A 166 -1.33 3.38 -0.83
C VAL A 166 -2.82 3.05 -0.84
N THR A 167 -3.27 2.33 -1.85
CA THR A 167 -4.66 1.88 -1.95
C THR A 167 -4.73 0.38 -1.69
N VAL A 168 -5.45 0.00 -0.65
CA VAL A 168 -5.72 -1.38 -0.26
C VAL A 168 -7.07 -1.78 -0.83
N VAL A 169 -7.07 -2.73 -1.75
CA VAL A 169 -8.28 -3.24 -2.39
C VAL A 169 -8.68 -4.55 -1.73
N THR A 170 -9.94 -4.62 -1.30
CA THR A 170 -10.50 -5.79 -0.61
C THR A 170 -11.71 -6.36 -1.36
N THR A 171 -12.11 -7.57 -1.00
CA THR A 171 -13.34 -8.20 -1.50
C THR A 171 -14.53 -7.98 -0.57
N ALA A 172 -14.44 -7.04 0.37
CA ALA A 172 -15.44 -6.84 1.42
C ALA A 172 -16.80 -6.35 0.88
N GLY A 173 -16.80 -5.57 -0.21
CA GLY A 173 -17.99 -4.99 -0.83
C GLY A 173 -18.68 -3.90 0.00
N ASN A 174 -18.34 -3.76 1.28
CA ASN A 174 -18.86 -2.76 2.23
C ASN A 174 -17.73 -2.24 3.10
N ASP A 175 -17.76 -0.95 3.43
CA ASP A 175 -16.74 -0.26 4.22
C ASP A 175 -16.65 -0.79 5.66
N GLU A 176 -17.76 -1.18 6.28
CA GLU A 176 -17.77 -1.73 7.64
C GLU A 176 -16.97 -3.02 7.75
N ARG A 177 -17.17 -3.93 6.78
CA ARG A 177 -16.43 -5.21 6.74
C ARG A 177 -14.94 -4.99 6.44
N ALA A 178 -14.64 -4.05 5.54
CA ALA A 178 -13.27 -3.69 5.23
C ALA A 178 -12.56 -3.02 6.40
N PHE A 179 -13.24 -2.12 7.11
CA PHE A 179 -12.73 -1.48 8.32
C PHE A 179 -12.39 -2.52 9.40
N TYR A 180 -13.32 -3.46 9.66
CA TYR A 180 -13.09 -4.53 10.61
C TYR A 180 -11.89 -5.39 10.21
N LEU A 181 -11.79 -5.79 8.92
CA LEU A 181 -10.66 -6.55 8.39
C LEU A 181 -9.33 -5.81 8.61
N LEU A 182 -9.24 -4.54 8.23
CA LEU A 182 -8.01 -3.76 8.36
C LEU A 182 -7.64 -3.50 9.81
N ARG A 183 -8.62 -3.31 10.69
CA ARG A 183 -8.41 -3.16 12.14
C ARG A 183 -7.81 -4.43 12.75
N GLU A 184 -8.35 -5.61 12.42
CA GLU A 184 -7.83 -6.90 12.89
C GLU A 184 -6.43 -7.22 12.32
N LEU A 185 -6.08 -6.69 11.15
CA LEU A 185 -4.72 -6.74 10.60
C LEU A 185 -3.74 -5.80 11.32
N GLY A 186 -4.22 -4.99 12.27
CA GLY A 186 -3.39 -4.07 13.05
C GLY A 186 -3.28 -2.65 12.48
N MET A 187 -4.13 -2.25 11.53
CA MET A 187 -4.13 -0.88 11.02
C MET A 187 -4.52 0.09 12.14
N PRO A 188 -3.67 1.09 12.48
CA PRO A 188 -3.91 2.00 13.58
C PRO A 188 -4.89 3.12 13.18
N PHE A 189 -6.18 2.84 13.19
CA PHE A 189 -7.21 3.83 12.93
C PHE A 189 -7.32 4.87 14.06
N ARG A 190 -7.60 6.11 13.67
CA ARG A 190 -7.84 7.20 14.61
C ARG A 190 -9.14 6.95 15.38
N GLN A 191 -9.11 7.08 16.70
CA GLN A 191 -10.32 6.95 17.52
C GLN A 191 -11.25 8.15 17.28
N PRO A 192 -12.58 7.93 17.15
CA PRO A 192 -13.54 9.01 17.07
C PRO A 192 -13.49 9.82 18.39
N GLY A 193 -13.17 11.11 18.31
CA GLY A 193 -13.06 11.98 19.49
C GLY A 193 -11.70 12.64 19.71
N SER A 194 -10.63 12.20 19.11
CA SER A 194 -9.33 12.89 19.13
C SER A 194 -9.33 14.07 18.16
N ARG A 195 -10.02 15.17 18.55
CA ARG A 195 -9.89 16.45 17.85
C ARG A 195 -8.50 17.05 18.08
N ALA A 196 -7.96 17.66 17.04
CA ALA A 196 -6.71 18.41 17.06
C ALA A 196 -6.80 19.59 18.01
#